data_ce159633cc6399104a75a3752566841e
#
_entry.id   ce159633cc6399104a75a3752566841e
#
_cell.length_a   1.000
_cell.length_b   1.000
_cell.length_c   1.000
_cell.angle_alpha   90.00
_cell.angle_beta   90.00
_cell.angle_gamma   90.00
#
_symmetry.space_group_name_H-M   'P 1'
#
loop_
_entity.id
_entity.type
_entity.pdbx_description
1 polymer ?
#
loop_
_entity_poly.entity_id
_entity_poly.type
_entity_poly.pdbx_seq_one_letter_code
_entity_poly.pdbx_strand_id
1 'polypeptide(L)'
;FSEIDLFLNSLGFNLFDLAIYRHARKALPLPIISDFGDTKHGQVLWAQALYLRDAVSELEANESTYKWNKFKVLKLASLMEIFCLPDCSAELIQIAAKKNILNEDINLLLNKLIPAIQRR
;
A
#
# COMPACT_ATOMS: atom_id res chain seq x y z
N PHE A 1 -5.39 -16.00 6.70
CA PHE A 1 -5.36 -14.56 6.43
C PHE A 1 -5.76 -13.75 7.65
N SER A 2 -6.94 -14.01 8.23
CA SER A 2 -7.49 -13.18 9.31
C SER A 2 -6.61 -13.14 10.58
N GLU A 3 -5.97 -14.22 10.95
CA GLU A 3 -5.06 -14.26 12.10
C GLU A 3 -3.81 -13.40 11.87
N ILE A 4 -3.26 -13.45 10.66
CA ILE A 4 -2.11 -12.63 10.27
C ILE A 4 -2.51 -11.16 10.24
N ASP A 5 -3.68 -10.86 9.70
CA ASP A 5 -4.20 -9.49 9.64
C ASP A 5 -4.39 -8.91 11.04
N LEU A 6 -5.03 -9.63 11.94
CA LEU A 6 -5.19 -9.21 13.34
C LEU A 6 -3.85 -9.00 14.04
N PHE A 7 -2.90 -9.90 13.81
CA PHE A 7 -1.56 -9.78 14.40
C PHE A 7 -0.85 -8.52 13.90
N LEU A 8 -0.82 -8.29 12.57
CA LEU A 8 -0.17 -7.12 11.99
C LEU A 8 -0.86 -5.81 12.40
N ASN A 9 -2.20 -5.80 12.47
CA ASN A 9 -2.95 -4.66 12.97
C ASN A 9 -2.59 -4.33 14.43
N SER A 10 -2.37 -5.33 15.27
CA SER A 10 -1.94 -5.12 16.65
C SER A 10 -0.57 -4.44 16.77
N LEU A 11 0.27 -4.57 15.72
CA LEU A 11 1.57 -3.92 15.61
C LEU A 11 1.51 -2.55 14.91
N GLY A 12 0.33 -2.10 14.50
CA GLY A 12 0.12 -0.82 13.80
C GLY A 12 0.26 -0.90 12.29
N PHE A 13 0.26 -2.09 11.71
CA PHE A 13 0.29 -2.28 10.26
C PHE A 13 -1.10 -2.55 9.71
N ASN A 14 -1.47 -1.86 8.65
CA ASN A 14 -2.75 -2.01 7.97
C ASN A 14 -2.56 -2.55 6.56
N LEU A 15 -3.56 -3.25 6.07
CA LEU A 15 -3.57 -3.76 4.70
C LEU A 15 -3.80 -2.62 3.71
N PHE A 16 -2.87 -2.43 2.78
CA PHE A 16 -2.95 -1.42 1.72
C PHE A 16 -3.27 -2.02 0.37
N ASP A 17 -2.81 -3.23 0.09
CA ASP A 17 -3.09 -3.90 -1.18
C ASP A 17 -3.12 -5.41 -0.99
N LEU A 18 -3.92 -6.08 -1.81
CA LEU A 18 -4.10 -7.52 -1.81
C LEU A 18 -4.22 -8.04 -3.24
N ALA A 19 -3.17 -8.65 -3.74
CA ALA A 19 -3.17 -9.33 -5.03
C ALA A 19 -3.53 -10.81 -4.84
N ILE A 20 -4.67 -11.21 -5.39
CA ILE A 20 -5.24 -12.56 -5.25
C ILE A 20 -4.92 -13.36 -6.51
N TYR A 21 -4.41 -14.58 -6.32
CA TYR A 21 -4.10 -15.50 -7.38
C TYR A 21 -5.04 -16.71 -7.33
N ARG A 22 -5.68 -16.97 -8.46
CA ARG A 22 -6.68 -18.02 -8.63
C ARG A 22 -6.20 -19.05 -9.64
N HIS A 23 -6.40 -20.30 -9.36
CA HIS A 23 -5.99 -21.39 -10.24
C HIS A 23 -7.15 -22.32 -10.57
N ALA A 24 -7.12 -22.84 -11.80
CA ALA A 24 -8.02 -23.88 -12.21
C ALA A 24 -7.67 -25.22 -11.53
N ARG A 25 -8.67 -26.03 -11.25
CA ARG A 25 -8.45 -27.41 -10.78
C ARG A 25 -8.07 -28.31 -11.92
N LYS A 26 -7.36 -29.40 -11.61
CA LYS A 26 -6.94 -30.42 -12.58
C LYS A 26 -8.08 -31.07 -13.38
N ALA A 27 -9.33 -30.96 -12.88
CA ALA A 27 -10.50 -31.51 -13.52
C ALA A 27 -11.00 -30.69 -14.72
N LEU A 28 -10.38 -29.56 -15.06
CA LEU A 28 -10.72 -28.83 -16.27
C LEU A 28 -10.39 -29.67 -17.52
N PRO A 29 -11.34 -29.89 -18.42
CA PRO A 29 -11.09 -30.69 -19.61
C PRO A 29 -10.16 -29.97 -20.59
N LEU A 30 -9.32 -30.76 -21.25
CA LEU A 30 -8.58 -30.30 -22.43
C LEU A 30 -9.59 -29.88 -23.52
N PRO A 31 -9.37 -28.81 -24.28
CA PRO A 31 -8.16 -27.98 -24.47
C PRO A 31 -8.11 -26.70 -23.62
N ILE A 32 -8.98 -26.52 -22.66
CA ILE A 32 -9.08 -25.30 -21.84
C ILE A 32 -7.81 -25.11 -20.96
N ILE A 33 -6.98 -26.12 -20.90
CA ILE A 33 -5.76 -26.17 -20.06
C ILE A 33 -4.55 -25.48 -20.72
N SER A 34 -4.71 -24.80 -21.84
CA SER A 34 -3.56 -24.15 -22.50
C SER A 34 -2.91 -23.06 -21.66
N ASP A 35 -3.64 -22.50 -20.70
CA ASP A 35 -3.14 -21.54 -19.75
C ASP A 35 -3.25 -22.11 -18.33
N PHE A 36 -2.23 -22.84 -17.91
CA PHE A 36 -2.07 -23.26 -16.52
C PHE A 36 -1.78 -22.05 -15.62
N GLY A 37 -2.60 -21.06 -15.74
CA GLY A 37 -2.43 -19.86 -14.99
C GLY A 37 -3.67 -19.53 -14.19
N ASP A 38 -3.74 -18.29 -13.90
CA ASP A 38 -4.84 -17.69 -13.20
C ASP A 38 -6.13 -17.83 -13.98
N THR A 39 -7.15 -18.34 -13.31
CA THR A 39 -8.51 -18.25 -13.84
C THR A 39 -9.25 -17.13 -13.12
N LYS A 40 -10.00 -16.33 -13.89
CA LYS A 40 -10.73 -15.20 -13.33
C LYS A 40 -11.70 -15.60 -12.21
N HIS A 41 -12.22 -16.82 -12.24
CA HIS A 41 -13.22 -17.34 -11.31
C HIS A 41 -12.78 -18.64 -10.62
N GLY A 42 -11.50 -18.99 -10.68
CA GLY A 42 -10.96 -20.16 -10.03
C GLY A 42 -10.88 -20.02 -8.52
N GLN A 43 -10.48 -21.12 -7.87
CA GLN A 43 -10.24 -21.12 -6.43
C GLN A 43 -9.06 -20.24 -6.06
N VAL A 44 -9.21 -19.42 -5.04
CA VAL A 44 -8.11 -18.66 -4.46
C VAL A 44 -7.15 -19.64 -3.78
N LEU A 45 -5.90 -19.70 -4.25
CA LEU A 45 -4.87 -20.54 -3.66
C LEU A 45 -3.89 -19.75 -2.81
N TRP A 46 -3.54 -18.55 -3.24
CA TRP A 46 -2.61 -17.70 -2.52
C TRP A 46 -2.85 -16.23 -2.88
N ALA A 47 -2.26 -15.38 -2.06
CA ALA A 47 -2.33 -13.94 -2.27
C ALA A 47 -1.02 -13.29 -1.81
N GLN A 48 -0.71 -12.14 -2.40
CA GLN A 48 0.32 -11.23 -1.89
C GLN A 48 -0.37 -10.06 -1.20
N ALA A 49 -0.05 -9.84 0.06
CA ALA A 49 -0.61 -8.76 0.84
C ALA A 49 0.46 -7.72 1.15
N LEU A 50 0.15 -6.46 0.93
CA LEU A 50 1.00 -5.33 1.30
C LEU A 50 0.49 -4.70 2.58
N TYR A 51 1.28 -4.78 3.63
CA TYR A 51 1.01 -4.12 4.91
C TYR A 51 1.98 -2.97 5.11
N LEU A 52 1.45 -1.81 5.39
CA LEU A 52 2.22 -0.62 5.71
C LEU A 52 1.66 0.01 6.99
N ARG A 53 2.46 0.83 7.62
CA ARG A 53 2.00 1.63 8.74
C ARG A 53 1.14 2.78 8.25
N ASP A 54 -0.03 2.97 8.82
CA ASP A 54 -0.93 4.06 8.47
C ASP A 54 -0.54 5.35 9.21
N ALA A 55 0.50 5.99 8.69
CA ALA A 55 1.05 7.20 9.26
C ALA A 55 0.06 8.37 9.25
N VAL A 56 -0.82 8.44 8.26
CA VAL A 56 -1.83 9.50 8.16
C VAL A 56 -2.77 9.44 9.36
N SER A 57 -3.36 8.27 9.61
CA SER A 57 -4.25 8.07 10.75
C SER A 57 -3.53 8.29 12.09
N GLU A 58 -2.29 7.83 12.21
CA GLU A 58 -1.49 8.03 13.42
C GLU A 58 -1.18 9.51 13.68
N LEU A 59 -0.84 10.27 12.65
CA LEU A 59 -0.55 11.69 12.77
C LEU A 59 -1.81 12.52 13.04
N GLU A 60 -2.94 12.16 12.45
CA GLU A 60 -4.21 12.85 12.69
C GLU A 60 -4.73 12.61 14.11
N ALA A 61 -4.63 11.39 14.61
CA ALA A 61 -5.10 11.05 15.94
C ALA A 61 -4.26 11.63 17.08
N ASN A 62 -3.01 12.02 16.84
CA ASN A 62 -2.04 12.44 17.85
C ASN A 62 -1.82 11.42 18.99
N GLU A 63 -2.20 10.18 18.80
CA GLU A 63 -2.18 9.11 19.80
C GLU A 63 -1.12 8.05 19.54
N SER A 64 -0.34 8.21 18.48
CA SER A 64 0.67 7.22 18.11
C SER A 64 1.82 7.18 19.10
N THR A 65 2.14 5.97 19.59
CA THR A 65 3.37 5.70 20.32
C THR A 65 4.60 5.71 19.40
N TYR A 66 4.38 5.60 18.08
CA TYR A 66 5.44 5.64 17.08
C TYR A 66 5.80 7.08 16.75
N LYS A 67 7.08 7.40 16.93
CA LYS A 67 7.58 8.75 16.68
C LYS A 67 7.94 8.94 15.22
N TRP A 68 7.09 9.64 14.51
CA TRP A 68 7.34 10.05 13.12
C TRP A 68 8.34 11.21 13.06
N ASN A 69 9.26 11.14 12.12
CA ASN A 69 10.19 12.22 11.78
C ASN A 69 10.27 12.36 10.25
N LYS A 70 10.95 13.39 9.78
CA LYS A 70 11.13 13.68 8.36
C LYS A 70 11.60 12.47 7.55
N PHE A 71 12.63 11.78 8.02
CA PHE A 71 13.23 10.64 7.30
C PHE A 71 12.27 9.45 7.20
N LYS A 72 11.55 9.16 8.27
CA LYS A 72 10.55 8.07 8.29
C LYS A 72 9.38 8.38 7.36
N VAL A 73 8.90 9.61 7.36
CA VAL A 73 7.83 10.06 6.47
C VAL A 73 8.24 9.96 5.00
N LEU A 74 9.41 10.50 4.65
CA LEU A 74 9.89 10.44 3.28
C LEU A 74 10.19 9.02 2.81
N LYS A 75 10.70 8.17 3.69
CA LYS A 75 10.91 6.76 3.39
C LYS A 75 9.61 6.02 3.14
N LEU A 76 8.59 6.23 3.97
CA LEU A 76 7.29 5.62 3.77
C LEU A 76 6.60 6.15 2.51
N ALA A 77 6.66 7.45 2.26
CA ALA A 77 6.12 8.04 1.04
C ALA A 77 6.76 7.46 -0.23
N SER A 78 8.07 7.25 -0.20
CA SER A 78 8.81 6.61 -1.31
C SER A 78 8.41 5.15 -1.50
N LEU A 79 8.23 4.40 -0.41
CA LEU A 79 7.73 3.01 -0.49
C LEU A 79 6.31 2.95 -1.07
N MET A 80 5.43 3.84 -0.65
CA MET A 80 4.06 3.93 -1.19
C MET A 80 4.08 4.20 -2.70
N GLU A 81 4.99 5.04 -3.18
CA GLU A 81 5.13 5.29 -4.61
C GLU A 81 5.64 4.06 -5.36
N ILE A 82 6.66 3.37 -4.84
CA ILE A 82 7.18 2.13 -5.41
C ILE A 82 6.08 1.06 -5.54
N PHE A 83 5.20 0.98 -4.56
CA PHE A 83 4.06 0.05 -4.57
C PHE A 83 2.81 0.61 -5.27
N CYS A 84 2.94 1.65 -6.08
CA CYS A 84 1.86 2.24 -6.86
C CYS A 84 0.70 2.79 -6.02
N LEU A 85 1.02 3.40 -4.88
CA LEU A 85 0.07 4.09 -3.99
C LEU A 85 0.38 5.60 -3.94
N PRO A 86 0.36 6.32 -5.09
CA PRO A 86 0.77 7.73 -5.13
C PRO A 86 -0.18 8.66 -4.36
N ASP A 87 -1.45 8.32 -4.29
CA ASP A 87 -2.47 9.03 -3.51
C ASP A 87 -2.16 8.96 -2.01
N CYS A 88 -1.82 7.78 -1.49
CA CYS A 88 -1.41 7.59 -0.10
C CYS A 88 -0.11 8.35 0.20
N SER A 89 0.85 8.34 -0.72
CA SER A 89 2.09 9.08 -0.59
C SER A 89 1.85 10.59 -0.53
N ALA A 90 0.99 11.11 -1.41
CA ALA A 90 0.64 12.53 -1.43
C ALA A 90 -0.06 12.97 -0.14
N GLU A 91 -1.02 12.19 0.33
CA GLU A 91 -1.73 12.46 1.58
C GLU A 91 -0.78 12.48 2.77
N LEU A 92 0.14 11.52 2.85
CA LEU A 92 1.16 11.47 3.90
C LEU A 92 2.05 12.72 3.90
N ILE A 93 2.50 13.17 2.74
CA ILE A 93 3.32 14.39 2.61
C ILE A 93 2.54 15.62 3.07
N GLN A 94 1.28 15.73 2.67
CA GLN A 94 0.42 16.85 3.05
C GLN A 94 0.19 16.90 4.57
N ILE A 95 -0.14 15.77 5.20
CA ILE A 95 -0.37 15.74 6.65
C ILE A 95 0.92 15.99 7.44
N ALA A 96 2.04 15.46 6.99
CA ALA A 96 3.33 15.68 7.62
C ALA A 96 3.77 17.15 7.56
N ALA A 97 3.50 17.82 6.47
CA ALA A 97 3.75 19.27 6.35
C ALA A 97 2.82 20.09 7.27
N LYS A 98 1.54 19.73 7.32
CA LYS A 98 0.57 20.34 8.23
C LYS A 98 0.98 20.19 9.71
N LYS A 99 1.61 19.08 10.06
CA LYS A 99 2.13 18.81 11.41
C LYS A 99 3.55 19.34 11.64
N ASN A 100 4.10 20.12 10.72
CA ASN A 100 5.46 20.68 10.78
C ASN A 100 6.59 19.63 10.87
N ILE A 101 6.35 18.43 10.39
CA ILE A 101 7.37 17.37 10.28
C ILE A 101 8.22 17.58 9.04
N LEU A 102 7.60 18.06 7.94
CA LEU A 102 8.26 18.43 6.70
C LEU A 102 8.26 19.96 6.56
N ASN A 103 9.43 20.51 6.31
CA ASN A 103 9.62 21.96 6.07
C ASN A 103 9.99 22.28 4.61
N GLU A 104 10.02 21.26 3.77
CA GLU A 104 10.32 21.38 2.34
C GLU A 104 9.14 21.94 1.56
N ASP A 105 9.41 22.39 0.33
CA ASP A 105 8.37 22.78 -0.62
C ASP A 105 7.54 21.55 -0.99
N ILE A 106 6.30 21.51 -0.49
CA ILE A 106 5.37 20.41 -0.70
C ILE A 106 5.07 20.23 -2.19
N ASN A 107 4.88 21.33 -2.92
CA ASN A 107 4.57 21.27 -4.35
C ASN A 107 5.71 20.60 -5.13
N LEU A 108 6.95 20.90 -4.76
CA LEU A 108 8.11 20.28 -5.35
C LEU A 108 8.18 18.77 -5.04
N LEU A 109 7.90 18.38 -3.79
CA LEU A 109 7.86 16.99 -3.39
C LEU A 109 6.74 16.22 -4.10
N LEU A 110 5.53 16.78 -4.14
CA LEU A 110 4.39 16.15 -4.83
C LEU A 110 4.65 15.99 -6.33
N ASN A 111 5.26 17.00 -6.97
CA ASN A 111 5.63 16.90 -8.39
C ASN A 111 6.68 15.82 -8.68
N LYS A 112 7.53 15.50 -7.71
CA LYS A 112 8.53 14.43 -7.83
C LYS A 112 7.94 13.05 -7.56
N LEU A 113 7.04 12.93 -6.58
CA LEU A 113 6.50 11.67 -6.09
C LEU A 113 5.26 11.22 -6.86
N ILE A 114 4.52 12.15 -7.45
CA ILE A 114 3.35 11.83 -8.27
C ILE A 114 3.73 12.05 -9.73
N PRO A 115 4.23 11.02 -10.40
CA PRO A 115 4.61 11.18 -11.80
C PRO A 115 3.38 11.46 -12.65
N ALA A 116 3.63 11.88 -13.85
CA ALA A 116 2.74 12.35 -14.90
C ALA A 116 1.40 11.60 -15.14
N ILE A 117 1.05 10.61 -14.33
CA ILE A 117 -0.26 9.93 -14.39
C ILE A 117 -1.43 10.91 -14.21
N GLN A 118 -1.22 11.99 -13.51
CA GLN A 118 -2.23 13.04 -13.33
C GLN A 118 -2.15 14.17 -14.37
N ARG A 119 -1.23 14.09 -15.31
CA ARG A 119 -1.11 15.06 -16.40
C ARG A 119 -1.95 14.71 -17.64
N ARG A 120 -2.89 13.80 -17.47
CA ARG A 120 -3.85 13.49 -18.52
C ARG A 120 -4.96 14.53 -18.57
#